data_d00b3f8ce800753f8983a885721b1bcc
#
_entry.id   d00b3f8ce800753f8983a885721b1bcc
#
_cell.length_a   1.000
_cell.length_b   1.000
_cell.length_c   1.000
_cell.angle_alpha   90.00
_cell.angle_beta   90.00
_cell.angle_gamma   90.00
#
_symmetry.space_group_name_H-M   'P 1'
#
loop_
_entity.id
_entity.type
_entity.pdbx_description
1 polymer ?
#
loop_
_entity_poly.entity_id
_entity_poly.type
_entity_poly.pdbx_seq_one_letter_code
_entity_poly.pdbx_strand_id
1 'polypeptide(L)'
;MNKSKEDLLDSFFRDINPQWQAEIPELSAVFEEERFSPGERLINDWGELYLIVDGIFGKYEKTCPVRYALAGESLMIPNHKHRYQFIALSDCRTYRTSLRQLEEINAHNPKVFYLYANLTDKQQTYLDYRHKLLSLNNQDKFDFVFNKYPDLRSYVKHNELAQFMGISSELLRRLLRDHDC
;
A
#
# COMPACT_ATOMS: atom_id res chain seq x y z
N MET A 1 13.28 -9.21 18.20
CA MET A 1 12.09 -9.93 18.70
C MET A 1 11.18 -10.16 17.50
N ASN A 2 10.92 -11.41 17.10
CA ASN A 2 9.93 -11.70 16.07
C ASN A 2 8.54 -11.42 16.66
N LYS A 3 7.80 -10.49 16.08
CA LYS A 3 6.40 -10.23 16.43
C LYS A 3 5.55 -11.42 15.99
N SER A 4 4.55 -11.80 16.79
CA SER A 4 3.58 -12.81 16.38
C SER A 4 2.71 -12.32 15.22
N LYS A 5 1.99 -13.21 14.55
CA LYS A 5 1.01 -12.85 13.52
C LYS A 5 -0.04 -11.90 14.09
N GLU A 6 -0.53 -12.18 15.28
CA GLU A 6 -1.54 -11.39 15.98
C GLU A 6 -1.03 -9.98 16.29
N ASP A 7 0.21 -9.81 16.75
CA ASP A 7 0.82 -8.49 16.99
C ASP A 7 0.93 -7.68 15.70
N LEU A 8 1.23 -8.35 14.58
CA LEU A 8 1.33 -7.69 13.28
C LEU A 8 -0.04 -7.26 12.77
N LEU A 9 -1.05 -8.14 12.82
CA LEU A 9 -2.42 -7.81 12.43
C LEU A 9 -3.01 -6.71 13.32
N ASP A 10 -2.67 -6.72 14.60
CA ASP A 10 -3.10 -5.72 15.56
C ASP A 10 -2.63 -4.31 15.16
N SER A 11 -1.45 -4.17 14.58
CA SER A 11 -0.97 -2.87 14.09
C SER A 11 -1.82 -2.27 12.94
N PHE A 12 -2.62 -3.09 12.24
CA PHE A 12 -3.52 -2.63 11.20
C PHE A 12 -4.95 -2.37 11.69
N PHE A 13 -5.40 -3.15 12.68
CA PHE A 13 -6.80 -3.18 13.09
C PHE A 13 -7.10 -2.45 14.39
N ARG A 14 -6.14 -2.29 15.30
CA ARG A 14 -6.34 -1.68 16.62
C ARG A 14 -6.91 -0.26 16.54
N ASP A 15 -6.41 0.56 15.62
CA ASP A 15 -6.90 1.94 15.45
C ASP A 15 -8.34 2.00 14.89
N ILE A 16 -8.78 0.93 14.21
CA ILE A 16 -10.13 0.83 13.65
C ILE A 16 -11.08 0.24 14.69
N ASN A 17 -10.67 -0.84 15.33
CA ASN A 17 -11.41 -1.52 16.39
C ASN A 17 -10.43 -2.10 17.42
N PRO A 18 -10.26 -1.46 18.60
CA PRO A 18 -9.36 -1.94 19.65
C PRO A 18 -9.69 -3.33 20.20
N GLN A 19 -10.92 -3.81 19.99
CA GLN A 19 -11.41 -5.11 20.48
C GLN A 19 -11.56 -6.15 19.33
N TRP A 20 -10.97 -5.91 18.18
CA TRP A 20 -11.17 -6.74 16.98
C TRP A 20 -10.90 -8.24 17.23
N GLN A 21 -9.89 -8.59 18.03
CA GLN A 21 -9.56 -9.99 18.35
C GLN A 21 -10.66 -10.72 19.14
N ALA A 22 -11.29 -10.00 20.08
CA ALA A 22 -12.38 -10.54 20.88
C ALA A 22 -13.71 -10.55 20.09
N GLU A 23 -13.91 -9.58 19.23
CA GLU A 23 -15.14 -9.39 18.47
C GLU A 23 -15.20 -10.18 17.16
N ILE A 24 -14.03 -10.45 16.54
CA ILE A 24 -13.91 -11.17 15.27
C ILE A 24 -12.73 -12.17 15.40
N PRO A 25 -12.81 -13.16 16.28
CA PRO A 25 -11.69 -14.05 16.58
C PRO A 25 -11.24 -14.88 15.36
N GLU A 26 -12.13 -15.16 14.43
CA GLU A 26 -11.86 -15.88 13.19
C GLU A 26 -11.07 -15.07 12.16
N LEU A 27 -10.99 -13.73 12.31
CA LEU A 27 -10.35 -12.86 11.32
C LEU A 27 -8.86 -13.18 11.15
N SER A 28 -8.16 -13.48 12.22
CA SER A 28 -6.73 -13.81 12.12
C SER A 28 -6.48 -15.09 11.33
N ALA A 29 -7.41 -16.05 11.37
CA ALA A 29 -7.24 -17.35 10.71
C ALA A 29 -7.26 -17.24 9.19
N VAL A 30 -7.99 -16.28 8.61
CA VAL A 30 -8.13 -16.12 7.16
C VAL A 30 -6.99 -15.31 6.52
N PHE A 31 -6.08 -14.74 7.31
CA PHE A 31 -4.89 -14.08 6.78
C PHE A 31 -3.74 -15.08 6.63
N GLU A 32 -3.16 -15.16 5.45
CA GLU A 32 -2.01 -16.00 5.12
C GLU A 32 -0.78 -15.13 4.87
N GLU A 33 0.39 -15.57 5.38
CA GLU A 33 1.64 -14.87 5.10
C GLU A 33 2.10 -15.17 3.67
N GLU A 34 2.43 -14.12 2.93
CA GLU A 34 3.06 -14.19 1.61
C GLU A 34 4.31 -13.33 1.57
N ARG A 35 5.29 -13.79 0.79
CA ARG A 35 6.57 -13.11 0.57
C ARG A 35 6.80 -12.90 -0.91
N PHE A 36 7.39 -11.76 -1.23
CA PHE A 36 7.69 -11.36 -2.60
C PHE A 36 9.12 -10.86 -2.69
N SER A 37 9.80 -11.29 -3.75
CA SER A 37 11.10 -10.73 -4.15
C SER A 37 10.91 -9.51 -5.05
N PRO A 38 11.91 -8.63 -5.17
CA PRO A 38 11.84 -7.47 -6.06
C PRO A 38 11.48 -7.87 -7.50
N GLY A 39 10.48 -7.19 -8.06
CA GLY A 39 9.94 -7.45 -9.40
C GLY A 39 8.79 -8.44 -9.46
N GLU A 40 8.52 -9.18 -8.40
CA GLU A 40 7.37 -10.07 -8.34
C GLU A 40 6.07 -9.28 -8.26
N ARG A 41 5.00 -9.86 -8.82
CA ARG A 41 3.68 -9.23 -8.87
C ARG A 41 2.73 -9.90 -7.87
N LEU A 42 1.89 -9.08 -7.24
CA LEU A 42 0.77 -9.61 -6.49
C LEU A 42 -0.18 -10.36 -7.43
N ILE A 43 -0.78 -11.43 -6.93
CA ILE A 43 -1.86 -12.14 -7.60
C ILE A 43 -3.03 -11.16 -7.79
N ASN A 44 -3.62 -11.17 -8.96
CA ASN A 44 -4.66 -10.23 -9.35
C ASN A 44 -6.00 -10.94 -9.51
N ASP A 45 -6.44 -11.63 -8.45
CA ASP A 45 -7.63 -12.49 -8.43
C ASP A 45 -8.90 -11.77 -7.97
N TRP A 46 -8.88 -10.42 -8.01
CA TRP A 46 -10.02 -9.54 -7.77
C TRP A 46 -10.62 -9.64 -6.35
N GLY A 47 -10.26 -8.67 -5.56
CA GLY A 47 -10.82 -8.48 -4.23
C GLY A 47 -9.93 -8.95 -3.08
N GLU A 48 -8.64 -9.22 -3.32
CA GLU A 48 -7.70 -9.51 -2.25
C GLU A 48 -7.37 -8.25 -1.46
N LEU A 49 -7.20 -8.45 -0.17
CA LEU A 49 -6.64 -7.49 0.77
C LEU A 49 -5.25 -7.96 1.19
N TYR A 50 -4.25 -7.12 0.96
CA TYR A 50 -2.89 -7.31 1.44
C TYR A 50 -2.57 -6.28 2.52
N LEU A 51 -2.04 -6.74 3.64
CA LEU A 51 -1.47 -5.93 4.70
C LEU A 51 0.05 -6.00 4.59
N ILE A 52 0.72 -4.88 4.30
CA ILE A 52 2.16 -4.85 4.09
C ILE A 52 2.85 -4.78 5.45
N VAL A 53 3.51 -5.87 5.84
CA VAL A 53 4.27 -5.95 7.09
C VAL A 53 5.65 -5.36 6.93
N ASP A 54 6.27 -5.59 5.76
CA ASP A 54 7.62 -5.16 5.44
C ASP A 54 7.77 -4.95 3.93
N GLY A 55 8.69 -4.05 3.55
CA GLY A 55 8.96 -3.75 2.15
C GLY A 55 8.09 -2.65 1.55
N ILE A 56 8.17 -2.52 0.22
CA ILE A 56 7.49 -1.51 -0.57
C ILE A 56 6.91 -2.09 -1.85
N PHE A 57 5.67 -1.74 -2.17
CA PHE A 57 5.01 -2.08 -3.43
C PHE A 57 4.74 -0.83 -4.26
N GLY A 58 4.92 -0.96 -5.58
CA GLY A 58 4.45 0.01 -6.55
C GLY A 58 3.11 -0.43 -7.16
N LYS A 59 2.15 0.48 -7.22
CA LYS A 59 0.92 0.33 -8.01
C LYS A 59 1.07 1.10 -9.31
N TYR A 60 0.89 0.41 -10.43
CA TYR A 60 1.08 0.97 -11.76
C TYR A 60 -0.20 0.87 -12.60
N GLU A 61 -0.49 1.89 -13.37
CA GLU A 61 -1.41 1.80 -14.49
C GLU A 61 -0.58 1.72 -15.77
N LYS A 62 -0.55 0.55 -16.41
CA LYS A 62 0.42 0.20 -17.47
C LYS A 62 1.85 0.32 -16.91
N THR A 63 2.60 1.33 -17.35
CA THR A 63 3.96 1.64 -16.89
C THR A 63 4.03 2.89 -16.01
N CYS A 64 2.88 3.56 -15.77
CA CYS A 64 2.83 4.79 -15.00
C CYS A 64 2.65 4.47 -13.51
N PRO A 65 3.56 4.88 -12.63
CA PRO A 65 3.38 4.71 -11.20
C PRO A 65 2.28 5.63 -10.69
N VAL A 66 1.31 5.06 -9.98
CA VAL A 66 0.18 5.81 -9.42
C VAL A 66 0.22 5.87 -7.89
N ARG A 67 0.87 4.89 -7.25
CA ARG A 67 1.06 4.85 -5.80
C ARG A 67 2.26 3.99 -5.43
N TYR A 68 2.93 4.36 -4.37
CA TYR A 68 3.82 3.48 -3.62
C TYR A 68 3.19 3.18 -2.25
N ALA A 69 3.25 1.93 -1.82
CA ALA A 69 2.69 1.48 -0.55
C ALA A 69 3.79 0.88 0.31
N LEU A 70 3.86 1.32 1.55
CA LEU A 70 4.91 0.99 2.51
C LEU A 70 4.41 0.00 3.57
N ALA A 71 5.33 -0.53 4.36
CA ALA A 71 5.02 -1.25 5.58
C ALA A 71 4.05 -0.44 6.47
N GLY A 72 3.04 -1.12 7.04
CA GLY A 72 1.95 -0.51 7.78
C GLY A 72 0.77 -0.04 6.92
N GLU A 73 0.89 -0.06 5.59
CA GLU A 73 -0.21 0.26 4.67
C GLU A 73 -0.89 -1.02 4.15
N SER A 74 -2.12 -0.86 3.66
CA SER A 74 -2.87 -1.92 3.00
C SER A 74 -2.97 -1.68 1.49
N LEU A 75 -3.05 -2.77 0.73
CA LEU A 75 -3.39 -2.78 -0.68
C LEU A 75 -4.68 -3.57 -0.87
N MET A 76 -5.65 -2.96 -1.51
CA MET A 76 -6.89 -3.62 -1.91
C MET A 76 -6.88 -3.79 -3.42
N ILE A 77 -6.97 -5.03 -3.86
CA ILE A 77 -7.12 -5.35 -5.27
C ILE A 77 -8.59 -5.11 -5.63
N PRO A 78 -8.89 -4.31 -6.67
CA PRO A 78 -10.27 -4.09 -7.07
C PRO A 78 -10.99 -5.39 -7.44
N ASN A 79 -12.22 -5.55 -7.00
CA ASN A 79 -13.07 -6.71 -7.31
C ASN A 79 -13.75 -6.64 -8.69
N HIS A 80 -13.21 -5.86 -9.61
CA HIS A 80 -13.67 -5.72 -10.98
C HIS A 80 -12.48 -5.62 -11.94
N LYS A 81 -12.71 -5.81 -13.22
CA LYS A 81 -11.67 -5.70 -14.25
C LYS A 81 -10.98 -4.32 -14.15
N HIS A 82 -9.67 -4.32 -13.97
CA HIS A 82 -8.84 -3.12 -13.86
C HIS A 82 -7.52 -3.26 -14.63
N ARG A 83 -6.78 -2.15 -14.75
CA ARG A 83 -5.51 -2.08 -15.50
C ARG A 83 -4.28 -1.99 -14.59
N TYR A 84 -4.52 -2.05 -13.27
CA TYR A 84 -3.44 -1.89 -12.31
C TYR A 84 -2.60 -3.14 -12.20
N GLN A 85 -1.30 -2.93 -12.02
CA GLN A 85 -0.33 -3.94 -11.64
C GLN A 85 0.26 -3.55 -10.29
N PHE A 86 0.47 -4.52 -9.42
CA PHE A 86 1.09 -4.31 -8.11
C PHE A 86 2.39 -5.10 -8.11
N ILE A 87 3.52 -4.42 -7.93
CA ILE A 87 4.86 -4.99 -8.07
C ILE A 87 5.65 -4.72 -6.80
N ALA A 88 6.26 -5.76 -6.23
CA ALA A 88 7.21 -5.62 -5.13
C ALA A 88 8.47 -4.90 -5.62
N LEU A 89 8.87 -3.83 -4.94
CA LEU A 89 10.06 -3.04 -5.27
C LEU A 89 11.26 -3.41 -4.40
N SER A 90 11.02 -4.05 -3.28
CA SER A 90 12.01 -4.66 -2.38
C SER A 90 11.57 -6.07 -2.01
N ASP A 91 12.34 -6.77 -1.19
CA ASP A 91 11.82 -7.93 -0.48
C ASP A 91 10.65 -7.49 0.39
N CYS A 92 9.51 -8.15 0.23
CA CYS A 92 8.27 -7.80 0.89
C CYS A 92 7.69 -8.98 1.66
N ARG A 93 7.07 -8.67 2.80
CA ARG A 93 6.27 -9.60 3.58
C ARG A 93 4.89 -9.00 3.80
N THR A 94 3.86 -9.79 3.52
CA THR A 94 2.47 -9.37 3.62
C THR A 94 1.64 -10.42 4.35
N TYR A 95 0.48 -10.00 4.83
CA TYR A 95 -0.64 -10.90 5.11
C TYR A 95 -1.74 -10.66 4.09
N ARG A 96 -2.21 -11.73 3.47
CA ARG A 96 -3.27 -11.71 2.44
C ARG A 96 -4.53 -12.40 2.94
N THR A 97 -5.67 -11.86 2.54
CA THR A 97 -6.96 -12.55 2.59
C THR A 97 -7.78 -12.22 1.34
N SER A 98 -8.69 -13.11 0.95
CA SER A 98 -9.58 -12.86 -0.18
C SER A 98 -10.88 -12.18 0.28
N LEU A 99 -11.52 -11.45 -0.63
CA LEU A 99 -12.86 -10.89 -0.37
C LEU A 99 -13.86 -12.00 0.01
N ARG A 100 -13.78 -13.15 -0.65
CA ARG A 100 -14.65 -14.29 -0.35
C ARG A 100 -14.53 -14.75 1.12
N GLN A 101 -13.30 -14.88 1.64
CA GLN A 101 -13.09 -15.26 3.05
C GLN A 101 -13.66 -14.22 4.01
N LEU A 102 -13.54 -12.92 3.67
CA LEU A 102 -14.14 -11.85 4.46
C LEU A 102 -15.67 -11.86 4.38
N GLU A 103 -16.27 -12.18 3.23
CA GLU A 103 -17.71 -12.34 3.05
C GLU A 103 -18.25 -13.55 3.83
N GLU A 104 -17.50 -14.66 3.89
CA GLU A 104 -17.83 -15.84 4.69
C GLU A 104 -17.90 -15.50 6.19
N ILE A 105 -16.95 -14.70 6.72
CA ILE A 105 -17.01 -14.20 8.09
C ILE A 105 -18.20 -13.24 8.25
N ASN A 106 -18.39 -12.31 7.31
CA ASN A 106 -19.46 -11.31 7.37
C ASN A 106 -20.87 -11.94 7.45
N ALA A 107 -21.06 -13.12 6.87
CA ALA A 107 -22.33 -13.82 6.89
C ALA A 107 -22.82 -14.16 8.32
N HIS A 108 -21.90 -14.32 9.28
CA HIS A 108 -22.24 -14.64 10.68
C HIS A 108 -21.68 -13.60 11.68
N ASN A 109 -20.75 -12.74 11.25
CA ASN A 109 -20.18 -11.67 12.07
C ASN A 109 -20.09 -10.36 11.27
N PRO A 110 -21.15 -9.54 11.24
CA PRO A 110 -21.19 -8.29 10.47
C PRO A 110 -20.15 -7.25 10.90
N LYS A 111 -19.48 -7.41 12.04
CA LYS A 111 -18.44 -6.47 12.49
C LYS A 111 -17.24 -6.44 11.55
N VAL A 112 -16.98 -7.51 10.81
CA VAL A 112 -15.91 -7.51 9.78
C VAL A 112 -16.14 -6.47 8.68
N PHE A 113 -17.40 -6.16 8.38
CA PHE A 113 -17.76 -5.13 7.41
C PHE A 113 -17.23 -3.75 7.82
N TYR A 114 -17.31 -3.39 9.09
CA TYR A 114 -16.79 -2.10 9.58
C TYR A 114 -15.27 -2.01 9.43
N LEU A 115 -14.55 -3.10 9.70
CA LEU A 115 -13.10 -3.13 9.47
C LEU A 115 -12.77 -2.94 7.99
N TYR A 116 -13.46 -3.67 7.11
CA TYR A 116 -13.26 -3.57 5.66
C TYR A 116 -13.61 -2.17 5.13
N ALA A 117 -14.72 -1.58 5.57
CA ALA A 117 -15.12 -0.23 5.20
C ALA A 117 -14.07 0.81 5.58
N ASN A 118 -13.55 0.76 6.82
CA ASN A 118 -12.49 1.67 7.26
C ASN A 118 -11.19 1.49 6.48
N LEU A 119 -10.81 0.26 6.12
CA LEU A 119 -9.67 0.04 5.24
C LEU A 119 -9.91 0.62 3.85
N THR A 120 -11.14 0.55 3.34
CA THR A 120 -11.53 1.17 2.07
C THR A 120 -11.43 2.70 2.15
N ASP A 121 -11.90 3.32 3.23
CA ASP A 121 -11.77 4.76 3.45
C ASP A 121 -10.30 5.19 3.51
N LYS A 122 -9.43 4.39 4.14
CA LYS A 122 -7.97 4.62 4.08
C LYS A 122 -7.42 4.60 2.64
N GLN A 123 -8.00 3.83 1.71
CA GLN A 123 -7.58 3.90 0.30
C GLN A 123 -7.88 5.26 -0.33
N GLN A 124 -8.96 5.96 0.09
CA GLN A 124 -9.26 7.31 -0.38
C GLN A 124 -8.15 8.30 -0.04
N THR A 125 -7.54 8.19 1.15
CA THR A 125 -6.44 9.08 1.54
C THR A 125 -5.23 8.99 0.61
N TYR A 126 -5.01 7.84 -0.04
CA TYR A 126 -3.93 7.69 -1.02
C TYR A 126 -4.24 8.34 -2.36
N LEU A 127 -5.52 8.37 -2.75
CA LEU A 127 -5.97 9.13 -3.93
C LEU A 127 -5.81 10.62 -3.67
N ASP A 128 -6.21 11.09 -2.50
CA ASP A 128 -6.07 12.49 -2.09
C ASP A 128 -4.60 12.90 -2.03
N TYR A 129 -3.72 12.02 -1.53
CA TYR A 129 -2.27 12.23 -1.59
C TYR A 129 -1.79 12.46 -3.03
N ARG A 130 -2.24 11.63 -3.97
CA ARG A 130 -1.85 11.74 -5.37
C ARG A 130 -2.36 13.03 -6.00
N HIS A 131 -3.61 13.40 -5.76
CA HIS A 131 -4.19 14.66 -6.23
C HIS A 131 -3.43 15.87 -5.65
N LYS A 132 -3.17 15.86 -4.35
CA LYS A 132 -2.39 16.91 -3.69
C LYS A 132 -0.98 17.01 -4.28
N LEU A 133 -0.27 15.89 -4.43
CA LEU A 133 1.06 15.87 -5.05
C LEU A 133 1.06 16.56 -6.41
N LEU A 134 0.11 16.23 -7.28
CA LEU A 134 0.06 16.79 -8.63
C LEU A 134 -0.29 18.28 -8.67
N SER A 135 -0.99 18.80 -7.66
CA SER A 135 -1.36 20.22 -7.56
C SER A 135 -0.27 21.13 -7.00
N LEU A 136 0.76 20.58 -6.37
CA LEU A 136 1.87 21.34 -5.79
C LEU A 136 2.78 21.95 -6.87
N ASN A 137 3.51 23.01 -6.52
CA ASN A 137 4.64 23.48 -7.33
C ASN A 137 5.80 22.47 -7.28
N ASN A 138 6.79 22.63 -8.15
CA ASN A 138 7.80 21.60 -8.35
C ASN A 138 8.73 21.39 -7.13
N GLN A 139 9.04 22.43 -6.38
CA GLN A 139 9.85 22.33 -5.17
C GLN A 139 9.08 21.61 -4.07
N ASP A 140 7.84 22.02 -3.83
CA ASP A 140 6.97 21.41 -2.83
C ASP A 140 6.66 19.93 -3.15
N LYS A 141 6.59 19.55 -4.43
CA LYS A 141 6.47 18.14 -4.84
C LYS A 141 7.63 17.29 -4.35
N PHE A 142 8.84 17.83 -4.47
CA PHE A 142 10.05 17.14 -4.04
C PHE A 142 9.98 16.85 -2.54
N ASP A 143 9.78 17.89 -1.73
CA ASP A 143 9.69 17.76 -0.28
C ASP A 143 8.52 16.86 0.15
N PHE A 144 7.38 17.00 -0.51
CA PHE A 144 6.17 16.21 -0.22
C PHE A 144 6.37 14.72 -0.46
N VAL A 145 7.10 14.34 -1.52
CA VAL A 145 7.39 12.93 -1.83
C VAL A 145 8.44 12.38 -0.88
N PHE A 146 9.55 13.08 -0.66
CA PHE A 146 10.65 12.55 0.15
C PHE A 146 10.39 12.61 1.65
N ASN A 147 9.49 13.48 2.12
CA ASN A 147 8.99 13.42 3.49
C ASN A 147 8.17 12.14 3.76
N LYS A 148 7.41 11.66 2.78
CA LYS A 148 6.65 10.41 2.91
C LYS A 148 7.49 9.17 2.57
N TYR A 149 8.36 9.28 1.58
CA TYR A 149 9.11 8.16 1.00
C TYR A 149 10.61 8.48 0.96
N PRO A 150 11.31 8.59 2.10
CA PRO A 150 12.71 9.05 2.13
C PRO A 150 13.65 8.19 1.28
N ASP A 151 13.42 6.87 1.26
CA ASP A 151 14.27 5.90 0.57
C ASP A 151 13.78 5.51 -0.82
N LEU A 152 12.71 6.14 -1.33
CA LEU A 152 12.06 5.73 -2.59
C LEU A 152 13.03 5.70 -3.77
N ARG A 153 14.01 6.63 -3.80
CA ARG A 153 15.04 6.70 -4.85
C ARG A 153 15.91 5.43 -4.93
N SER A 154 15.99 4.65 -3.88
CA SER A 154 16.75 3.40 -3.83
C SER A 154 16.02 2.23 -4.51
N TYR A 155 14.71 2.34 -4.68
CA TYR A 155 13.84 1.28 -5.18
C TYR A 155 13.32 1.53 -6.60
N VAL A 156 13.24 2.80 -7.03
CA VAL A 156 12.65 3.15 -8.31
C VAL A 156 13.64 3.88 -9.22
N LYS A 157 13.47 3.69 -10.53
CA LYS A 157 14.29 4.41 -11.52
C LYS A 157 13.98 5.90 -11.50
N HIS A 158 14.99 6.71 -11.78
CA HIS A 158 14.88 8.16 -11.84
C HIS A 158 13.72 8.66 -12.73
N ASN A 159 13.56 8.09 -13.91
CA ASN A 159 12.46 8.46 -14.82
C ASN A 159 11.09 8.10 -14.27
N GLU A 160 10.98 6.98 -13.57
CA GLU A 160 9.75 6.54 -12.91
C GLU A 160 9.39 7.47 -11.77
N LEU A 161 10.36 7.86 -10.95
CA LEU A 161 10.14 8.82 -9.87
C LEU A 161 9.70 10.18 -10.40
N ALA A 162 10.34 10.69 -11.47
CA ALA A 162 9.94 11.93 -12.13
C ALA A 162 8.49 11.84 -12.66
N GLN A 163 8.12 10.72 -13.27
CA GLN A 163 6.76 10.46 -13.74
C GLN A 163 5.75 10.41 -12.57
N PHE A 164 6.11 9.78 -11.47
CA PHE A 164 5.29 9.78 -10.25
C PHE A 164 5.06 11.19 -9.73
N MET A 165 6.06 12.03 -9.70
CA MET A 165 5.97 13.42 -9.25
C MET A 165 5.28 14.33 -10.27
N GLY A 166 5.10 13.89 -11.52
CA GLY A 166 4.57 14.73 -12.60
C GLY A 166 5.50 15.89 -12.96
N ILE A 167 6.82 15.63 -12.99
CA ILE A 167 7.87 16.56 -13.39
C ILE A 167 8.77 15.94 -14.44
N SER A 168 9.61 16.75 -15.10
CA SER A 168 10.61 16.21 -16.03
C SER A 168 11.78 15.56 -15.29
N SER A 169 12.39 14.55 -15.92
CA SER A 169 13.60 13.90 -15.38
C SER A 169 14.75 14.86 -15.20
N GLU A 170 14.86 15.89 -16.06
CA GLU A 170 15.87 16.92 -15.96
C GLU A 170 15.68 17.79 -14.70
N LEU A 171 14.42 18.19 -14.45
CA LEU A 171 14.08 18.95 -13.25
C LEU A 171 14.35 18.14 -11.97
N LEU A 172 13.94 16.86 -11.94
CA LEU A 172 14.22 16.00 -10.80
C LEU A 172 15.73 15.90 -10.54
N ARG A 173 16.55 15.74 -11.59
CA ARG A 173 18.00 15.69 -11.45
C ARG A 173 18.58 16.98 -10.84
N ARG A 174 18.03 18.14 -11.20
CA ARG A 174 18.42 19.42 -10.61
C ARG A 174 18.06 19.50 -9.14
N LEU A 175 16.80 19.17 -8.79
CA LEU A 175 16.31 19.19 -7.40
C LEU A 175 17.12 18.24 -6.50
N LEU A 176 17.48 17.06 -6.98
CA LEU A 176 18.32 16.13 -6.23
C LEU A 176 19.71 16.70 -5.95
N ARG A 177 20.35 17.35 -6.94
CA ARG A 177 21.66 18.00 -6.73
C ARG A 177 21.60 19.13 -5.71
N ASP A 178 20.55 19.95 -5.77
CA ASP A 178 20.37 21.08 -4.87
C ASP A 178 20.09 20.63 -3.41
N HIS A 179 19.60 19.40 -3.23
CA HIS A 179 19.33 18.81 -1.91
C HIS A 179 20.49 18.00 -1.32
N ASP A 180 21.36 17.44 -2.17
CA ASP A 180 22.53 16.66 -1.74
C ASP A 180 23.75 17.56 -1.41
N CYS A 181 23.63 18.92 -1.55
CA CYS A 181 24.59 19.93 -1.13
C CYS A 181 24.24 20.52 0.23
#